data_7ce9bdfb93a23b052b5afac36a6617b7
#
_entry.id   7ce9bdfb93a23b052b5afac36a6617b7
#
_cell.length_a   1.000
_cell.length_b   1.000
_cell.length_c   1.000
_cell.angle_alpha   90.00
_cell.angle_beta   90.00
_cell.angle_gamma   90.00
#
_symmetry.space_group_name_H-M   'P 1'
#
loop_
_entity.id
_entity.type
_entity.pdbx_description
1 polymer ?
#
loop_
_entity_poly.entity_id
_entity_poly.type
_entity_poly.pdbx_seq_one_letter_code
_entity_poly.pdbx_strand_id
1 'polypeptide(L)'
;MRYIKASLLMGVGLLTLGLAGCQSNSHQSTASFKDSSSQSSRYSAKEPDAAVTASSSSKKEEAQTYRPQAKQTRNRHYVKSGNLKKAGQYTFDKVGTQLTLAKVSHPKTTVKSGQLTYKVTTVRLIKNTAKTAAAKRMAAQALNLAQIKSPYYTLQVKFTIYNHGKQALATDGIQAIRLDSKHQLNAANQLSDASAGKTIPANGKLATFATGLASQNTKPTLKTVKIKFAGAFADKKQVVTPTRWLKLTL
;
A
#
# COMPACT_ATOMS: atom_id res chain seq x y z
N MET A 1 -21.66 35.72 43.82
CA MET A 1 -20.79 36.89 43.74
C MET A 1 -19.62 36.48 42.87
N ARG A 2 -19.25 37.06 41.82
CA ARG A 2 -19.40 38.27 41.02
C ARG A 2 -19.14 37.95 39.58
N TYR A 3 -19.97 38.42 38.69
CA TYR A 3 -19.79 38.46 37.24
C TYR A 3 -18.66 39.41 36.87
N ILE A 4 -17.86 39.07 35.83
CA ILE A 4 -17.28 40.11 34.96
C ILE A 4 -17.42 39.62 33.52
N LYS A 5 -18.31 40.33 32.80
CA LYS A 5 -18.37 40.37 31.32
C LYS A 5 -17.36 41.40 30.85
N ALA A 6 -16.66 41.14 29.77
CA ALA A 6 -16.05 42.17 28.94
C ALA A 6 -16.10 41.72 27.48
N SER A 7 -16.92 42.38 26.71
CA SER A 7 -16.98 42.45 25.26
C SER A 7 -15.98 43.51 24.76
N LEU A 8 -15.43 43.36 23.56
CA LEU A 8 -15.15 44.42 22.56
C LEU A 8 -14.41 43.75 21.36
N LEU A 9 -15.01 43.68 20.21
CA LEU A 9 -15.24 44.62 19.11
C LEU A 9 -14.07 44.78 18.13
N MET A 10 -14.37 44.36 16.89
CA MET A 10 -14.06 44.96 15.58
C MET A 10 -12.61 45.13 15.12
N GLY A 11 -12.40 44.64 13.90
CA GLY A 11 -11.32 45.04 13.02
C GLY A 11 -11.49 44.45 11.61
N VAL A 12 -12.42 45.05 10.84
CA VAL A 12 -12.54 44.85 9.39
C VAL A 12 -11.41 45.60 8.71
N GLY A 13 -10.59 44.93 7.95
CA GLY A 13 -9.55 45.51 7.09
C GLY A 13 -9.61 44.94 5.70
N LEU A 14 -10.44 45.54 4.83
CA LEU A 14 -10.34 45.41 3.37
C LEU A 14 -9.06 46.11 2.90
N LEU A 15 -8.21 45.40 2.19
CA LEU A 15 -7.17 45.99 1.35
C LEU A 15 -7.27 45.38 -0.06
N THR A 16 -7.97 46.13 -0.91
CA THR A 16 -7.93 46.03 -2.37
C THR A 16 -6.74 46.85 -2.88
N LEU A 17 -5.86 46.23 -3.63
CA LEU A 17 -4.91 46.87 -4.56
C LEU A 17 -4.68 45.82 -5.67
N GLY A 18 -5.03 46.02 -6.91
CA GLY A 18 -4.74 47.17 -7.76
C GLY A 18 -4.00 46.54 -8.95
N LEU A 19 -4.75 46.23 -10.04
CA LEU A 19 -4.19 45.80 -11.35
C LEU A 19 -3.39 46.99 -11.93
N ALA A 20 -2.16 46.75 -12.29
CA ALA A 20 -1.44 47.55 -13.25
C ALA A 20 -0.83 46.68 -14.32
N GLY A 21 -1.44 46.71 -15.48
CA GLY A 21 -0.89 46.14 -16.70
C GLY A 21 0.27 46.99 -17.21
N CYS A 22 1.27 46.32 -17.79
CA CYS A 22 2.19 46.94 -18.74
C CYS A 22 2.25 46.06 -19.96
N GLN A 23 1.64 46.57 -21.00
CA GLN A 23 1.75 46.13 -22.37
C GLN A 23 2.93 46.91 -22.99
N SER A 24 3.90 46.22 -23.53
CA SER A 24 4.79 46.86 -24.52
C SER A 24 5.27 45.83 -25.55
N ASN A 25 5.09 46.27 -26.77
CA ASN A 25 5.25 45.64 -28.06
C ASN A 25 6.66 45.22 -28.43
N SER A 26 6.70 44.19 -29.27
CA SER A 26 7.50 44.00 -30.49
C SER A 26 8.99 43.88 -30.40
N HIS A 27 9.52 42.69 -30.71
CA HIS A 27 10.37 42.52 -31.89
C HIS A 27 10.37 41.06 -32.34
N GLN A 28 10.00 40.85 -33.59
CA GLN A 28 10.11 39.61 -34.36
C GLN A 28 11.57 39.18 -34.43
N SER A 29 11.86 37.92 -34.05
CA SER A 29 13.01 37.18 -34.54
C SER A 29 12.53 35.78 -34.85
N THR A 30 12.36 35.51 -36.14
CA THR A 30 12.09 34.20 -36.70
C THR A 30 13.32 33.32 -36.53
N ALA A 31 13.32 32.47 -35.51
CA ALA A 31 14.18 31.30 -35.47
C ALA A 31 13.24 30.07 -35.40
N SER A 32 13.07 29.42 -36.55
CA SER A 32 12.39 28.17 -36.72
C SER A 32 13.15 27.08 -35.96
N PHE A 33 12.77 26.84 -34.70
CA PHE A 33 13.12 25.59 -34.03
C PHE A 33 12.10 24.52 -34.49
N LYS A 34 12.59 23.62 -35.32
CA LYS A 34 11.90 22.35 -35.56
C LYS A 34 11.73 21.65 -34.21
N ASP A 35 10.51 21.70 -33.66
CA ASP A 35 10.10 20.88 -32.55
C ASP A 35 10.12 19.42 -33.03
N SER A 36 11.22 18.75 -32.74
CA SER A 36 11.22 17.29 -32.70
C SER A 36 10.38 16.90 -31.49
N SER A 37 9.08 16.78 -31.71
CA SER A 37 8.15 16.16 -30.77
C SER A 37 8.57 14.71 -30.59
N SER A 38 9.58 14.47 -29.75
CA SER A 38 9.74 13.17 -29.12
C SER A 38 8.49 12.95 -28.30
N GLN A 39 7.56 12.17 -28.81
CA GLN A 39 6.51 11.57 -28.03
C GLN A 39 7.17 10.79 -26.90
N SER A 40 7.36 11.44 -25.75
CA SER A 40 7.64 10.76 -24.51
C SER A 40 6.37 9.99 -24.21
N SER A 41 6.31 8.72 -24.63
CA SER A 41 5.27 7.80 -24.20
C SER A 41 5.21 7.89 -22.67
N ARG A 42 4.11 8.43 -22.15
CA ARG A 42 3.85 8.49 -20.71
C ARG A 42 3.78 7.06 -20.22
N TYR A 43 4.90 6.53 -19.73
CA TYR A 43 4.96 5.23 -19.10
C TYR A 43 4.27 5.35 -17.74
N SER A 44 2.97 5.07 -17.72
CA SER A 44 2.21 4.93 -16.47
C SER A 44 2.23 3.46 -16.07
N ALA A 45 3.20 3.06 -15.27
CA ALA A 45 3.17 1.75 -14.66
C ALA A 45 2.20 1.77 -13.49
N LYS A 46 1.20 0.87 -13.52
CA LYS A 46 0.36 0.58 -12.35
C LYS A 46 1.26 0.08 -11.23
N GLU A 47 1.03 0.55 -9.99
CA GLU A 47 1.78 0.07 -8.83
C GLU A 47 1.64 -1.44 -8.70
N PRO A 48 2.75 -2.21 -8.59
CA PRO A 48 2.67 -3.65 -8.43
C PRO A 48 1.98 -4.03 -7.12
N ASP A 49 1.09 -5.01 -7.15
CA ASP A 49 0.40 -5.49 -5.95
C ASP A 49 1.32 -6.13 -4.90
N ALA A 50 2.57 -6.39 -5.26
CA ALA A 50 3.62 -6.85 -4.37
C ALA A 50 4.31 -5.70 -3.61
N ALA A 51 4.11 -4.44 -4.00
CA ALA A 51 4.70 -3.29 -3.33
C ALA A 51 4.08 -3.06 -1.95
N VAL A 52 4.88 -2.70 -0.97
CA VAL A 52 4.41 -2.35 0.38
C VAL A 52 3.48 -1.15 0.33
N THR A 53 3.82 -0.17 -0.50
CA THR A 53 3.06 1.06 -0.72
C THR A 53 1.69 0.85 -1.36
N ALA A 54 1.47 -0.28 -2.04
CA ALA A 54 0.18 -0.60 -2.64
C ALA A 54 -0.94 -0.82 -1.61
N SER A 55 -0.61 -1.13 -0.36
CA SER A 55 -1.57 -1.28 0.73
C SER A 55 -1.88 0.03 1.47
N SER A 56 -1.08 1.08 1.29
CA SER A 56 -1.32 2.36 1.94
C SER A 56 -2.55 3.04 1.35
N SER A 57 -3.49 3.42 2.20
CA SER A 57 -4.75 4.07 1.82
C SER A 57 -4.61 5.54 1.44
N SER A 58 -3.41 6.08 1.36
CA SER A 58 -3.16 7.47 0.97
C SER A 58 -3.53 7.69 -0.49
N LYS A 59 -4.57 8.48 -0.71
CA LYS A 59 -5.11 8.86 -2.03
C LYS A 59 -4.19 9.77 -2.87
N LYS A 60 -2.97 10.04 -2.46
CA LYS A 60 -2.01 10.75 -3.31
C LYS A 60 -1.41 9.74 -4.28
N GLU A 61 -1.81 9.82 -5.54
CA GLU A 61 -1.07 9.19 -6.63
C GLU A 61 0.36 9.73 -6.62
N GLU A 62 1.27 8.90 -6.13
CA GLU A 62 2.67 9.26 -6.18
C GLU A 62 3.15 9.22 -7.62
N ALA A 63 3.72 10.35 -8.06
CA ALA A 63 4.31 10.44 -9.38
C ALA A 63 5.38 9.35 -9.53
N GLN A 64 5.41 8.72 -10.68
CA GLN A 64 6.47 7.76 -10.99
C GLN A 64 7.81 8.50 -11.03
N THR A 65 8.67 8.21 -10.05
CA THR A 65 9.98 8.83 -9.89
C THR A 65 11.12 7.95 -10.42
N TYR A 66 10.86 6.67 -10.66
CA TYR A 66 11.85 5.69 -11.07
C TYR A 66 11.54 5.06 -12.43
N ARG A 67 12.55 5.03 -13.31
CA ARG A 67 12.50 4.31 -14.60
C ARG A 67 13.57 3.21 -14.61
N PRO A 68 13.19 1.94 -14.72
CA PRO A 68 14.17 0.86 -14.83
C PRO A 68 15.00 0.99 -16.10
N GLN A 69 16.28 0.63 -16.02
CA GLN A 69 17.16 0.62 -17.19
C GLN A 69 16.77 -0.49 -18.18
N ALA A 70 17.06 -0.30 -19.47
CA ALA A 70 16.75 -1.27 -20.53
C ALA A 70 17.29 -2.68 -20.24
N LYS A 71 18.51 -2.81 -19.70
CA LYS A 71 19.10 -4.09 -19.31
C LYS A 71 18.29 -4.83 -18.22
N GLN A 72 17.61 -4.08 -17.35
CA GLN A 72 16.76 -4.65 -16.28
C GLN A 72 15.42 -5.15 -16.85
N THR A 73 14.82 -4.41 -17.78
CA THR A 73 13.52 -4.75 -18.36
C THR A 73 13.60 -5.81 -19.47
N ARG A 74 14.77 -6.01 -20.09
CA ARG A 74 15.03 -7.06 -21.09
C ARG A 74 15.32 -8.42 -20.46
N ASN A 75 15.54 -8.49 -19.15
CA ASN A 75 15.85 -9.75 -18.47
C ASN A 75 14.60 -10.65 -18.43
N ARG A 76 14.78 -11.97 -18.71
CA ARG A 76 13.69 -12.96 -18.72
C ARG A 76 12.89 -13.08 -17.42
N HIS A 77 13.45 -12.67 -16.30
CA HIS A 77 12.80 -12.68 -14.99
C HIS A 77 12.00 -11.41 -14.70
N TYR A 78 12.10 -10.38 -15.55
CA TYR A 78 11.34 -9.16 -15.40
C TYR A 78 9.89 -9.38 -15.80
N VAL A 79 8.97 -8.94 -14.94
CA VAL A 79 7.52 -9.03 -15.17
C VAL A 79 6.93 -7.62 -15.21
N LYS A 80 6.69 -7.12 -16.43
CA LYS A 80 6.17 -5.75 -16.64
C LYS A 80 4.81 -5.52 -15.95
N SER A 81 3.94 -6.51 -15.91
CA SER A 81 2.63 -6.42 -15.25
C SER A 81 2.70 -6.37 -13.71
N GLY A 82 3.86 -6.63 -13.11
CA GLY A 82 4.01 -6.74 -11.67
C GLY A 82 3.42 -8.01 -11.04
N ASN A 83 2.78 -8.87 -11.82
CA ASN A 83 2.16 -10.10 -11.32
C ASN A 83 3.19 -11.23 -11.20
N LEU A 84 3.94 -11.24 -10.10
CA LEU A 84 4.99 -12.22 -9.84
C LEU A 84 4.38 -13.58 -9.46
N LYS A 85 4.68 -14.63 -10.26
CA LYS A 85 4.13 -16.00 -10.09
C LYS A 85 5.16 -17.04 -9.75
N LYS A 86 6.42 -16.88 -10.21
CA LYS A 86 7.51 -17.84 -10.01
C LYS A 86 8.65 -17.20 -9.22
N ALA A 87 9.28 -17.97 -8.32
CA ALA A 87 10.45 -17.50 -7.58
C ALA A 87 11.54 -17.00 -8.55
N GLY A 88 12.22 -15.91 -8.19
CA GLY A 88 13.20 -15.25 -9.03
C GLY A 88 12.61 -14.20 -9.99
N GLN A 89 11.31 -14.21 -10.29
CA GLN A 89 10.66 -13.13 -11.03
C GLN A 89 10.74 -11.82 -10.25
N TYR A 90 10.88 -10.70 -10.96
CA TYR A 90 10.94 -9.38 -10.34
C TYR A 90 10.25 -8.30 -11.17
N THR A 91 9.91 -7.23 -10.50
CA THR A 91 9.39 -5.99 -11.06
C THR A 91 9.94 -4.79 -10.29
N PHE A 92 9.56 -3.58 -10.68
CA PHE A 92 9.87 -2.37 -9.95
C PHE A 92 8.59 -1.64 -9.57
N ASP A 93 8.57 -1.04 -8.38
CA ASP A 93 7.55 -0.07 -8.00
C ASP A 93 7.85 1.32 -8.59
N LYS A 94 6.90 2.24 -8.42
CA LYS A 94 7.00 3.59 -8.98
C LYS A 94 8.16 4.41 -8.43
N VAL A 95 8.65 4.08 -7.24
CA VAL A 95 9.68 4.86 -6.53
C VAL A 95 11.06 4.22 -6.55
N GLY A 96 11.20 3.04 -7.15
CA GLY A 96 12.49 2.39 -7.38
C GLY A 96 12.83 1.30 -6.38
N THR A 97 11.83 0.59 -5.86
CA THR A 97 12.07 -0.69 -5.19
C THR A 97 12.02 -1.82 -6.21
N GLN A 98 13.06 -2.61 -6.30
CA GLN A 98 13.03 -3.88 -7.01
C GLN A 98 12.38 -4.93 -6.09
N LEU A 99 11.25 -5.45 -6.54
CA LEU A 99 10.43 -6.46 -5.87
C LEU A 99 10.72 -7.82 -6.49
N THR A 100 11.39 -8.73 -5.79
CA THR A 100 11.73 -10.06 -6.31
C THR A 100 10.97 -11.12 -5.51
N LEU A 101 10.22 -11.98 -6.19
CA LEU A 101 9.50 -13.08 -5.55
C LEU A 101 10.51 -14.12 -5.03
N ALA A 102 10.64 -14.23 -3.71
CA ALA A 102 11.55 -15.17 -3.07
C ALA A 102 10.90 -16.54 -2.81
N LYS A 103 9.58 -16.55 -2.48
CA LYS A 103 8.78 -17.76 -2.25
C LYS A 103 7.30 -17.44 -2.46
N VAL A 104 6.53 -18.44 -2.90
CA VAL A 104 5.07 -18.34 -3.03
C VAL A 104 4.43 -19.66 -2.64
N SER A 105 3.26 -19.58 -1.99
CA SER A 105 2.37 -20.71 -1.75
C SER A 105 0.91 -20.31 -1.98
N HIS A 106 0.08 -21.32 -2.26
CA HIS A 106 -1.34 -21.17 -2.54
C HIS A 106 -2.18 -22.05 -1.59
N PRO A 107 -2.30 -21.67 -0.30
CA PRO A 107 -2.84 -22.55 0.75
C PRO A 107 -4.32 -22.89 0.57
N LYS A 108 -5.11 -22.12 -0.16
CA LYS A 108 -6.58 -22.31 -0.35
C LYS A 108 -7.32 -22.55 0.97
N THR A 109 -6.86 -21.96 2.06
CA THR A 109 -7.36 -22.20 3.40
C THR A 109 -8.43 -21.18 3.76
N THR A 110 -9.46 -21.62 4.49
CA THR A 110 -10.57 -20.78 4.95
C THR A 110 -10.70 -20.79 6.46
N VAL A 111 -11.21 -19.67 7.01
CA VAL A 111 -11.67 -19.57 8.39
C VAL A 111 -12.97 -18.77 8.42
N LYS A 112 -13.89 -19.16 9.31
CA LYS A 112 -15.18 -18.48 9.50
C LYS A 112 -15.21 -17.74 10.83
N SER A 113 -15.91 -16.62 10.88
CA SER A 113 -16.32 -15.94 12.09
C SER A 113 -17.66 -15.25 11.85
N GLY A 114 -18.69 -15.64 12.61
CA GLY A 114 -20.05 -15.18 12.37
C GLY A 114 -20.46 -15.39 10.90
N GLN A 115 -20.99 -14.33 10.31
CA GLN A 115 -21.43 -14.34 8.90
C GLN A 115 -20.27 -14.11 7.89
N LEU A 116 -19.02 -13.98 8.35
CA LEU A 116 -17.87 -13.80 7.47
C LEU A 116 -17.11 -15.10 7.23
N THR A 117 -16.66 -15.27 5.97
CA THR A 117 -15.73 -16.32 5.57
C THR A 117 -14.48 -15.65 4.97
N TYR A 118 -13.32 -15.92 5.54
CA TYR A 118 -12.04 -15.45 5.05
C TYR A 118 -11.34 -16.57 4.29
N LYS A 119 -11.02 -16.36 3.02
CA LYS A 119 -10.33 -17.34 2.17
C LYS A 119 -8.95 -16.81 1.80
N VAL A 120 -7.89 -17.41 2.33
CA VAL A 120 -6.52 -17.09 1.94
C VAL A 120 -6.18 -17.84 0.66
N THR A 121 -5.73 -17.10 -0.36
CA THR A 121 -5.46 -17.64 -1.70
C THR A 121 -3.98 -17.69 -2.03
N THR A 122 -3.18 -16.75 -1.51
CA THR A 122 -1.76 -16.67 -1.84
C THR A 122 -0.98 -16.09 -0.66
N VAL A 123 0.15 -16.68 -0.37
CA VAL A 123 1.16 -16.14 0.54
C VAL A 123 2.47 -16.02 -0.22
N ARG A 124 3.07 -14.81 -0.21
CA ARG A 124 4.32 -14.51 -0.92
C ARG A 124 5.36 -13.94 0.02
N LEU A 125 6.59 -14.39 -0.11
CA LEU A 125 7.76 -13.74 0.46
C LEU A 125 8.44 -12.94 -0.64
N ILE A 126 8.53 -11.62 -0.47
CA ILE A 126 9.10 -10.69 -1.44
C ILE A 126 10.40 -10.13 -0.89
N LYS A 127 11.50 -10.24 -1.65
CA LYS A 127 12.73 -9.50 -1.41
C LYS A 127 12.59 -8.12 -2.03
N ASN A 128 12.71 -7.09 -1.22
CA ASN A 128 12.63 -5.70 -1.64
C ASN A 128 14.03 -5.09 -1.62
N THR A 129 14.47 -4.54 -2.74
CA THR A 129 15.76 -3.83 -2.86
C THR A 129 15.50 -2.40 -3.26
N ALA A 130 15.47 -1.51 -2.29
CA ALA A 130 15.27 -0.08 -2.53
C ALA A 130 16.49 0.52 -3.25
N LYS A 131 16.27 1.07 -4.46
CA LYS A 131 17.30 1.67 -5.30
C LYS A 131 17.44 3.18 -5.11
N THR A 132 16.45 3.80 -4.44
CA THR A 132 16.40 5.25 -4.22
C THR A 132 16.16 5.58 -2.75
N ALA A 133 16.51 6.81 -2.34
CA ALA A 133 16.17 7.31 -1.00
C ALA A 133 14.65 7.41 -0.81
N ALA A 134 13.91 7.79 -1.86
CA ALA A 134 12.45 7.85 -1.84
C ALA A 134 11.85 6.46 -1.55
N ALA A 135 12.33 5.40 -2.22
CA ALA A 135 11.88 4.04 -1.98
C ALA A 135 12.10 3.59 -0.52
N LYS A 136 13.23 3.95 0.09
CA LYS A 136 13.49 3.66 1.51
C LYS A 136 12.52 4.41 2.42
N ARG A 137 12.34 5.73 2.21
CA ARG A 137 11.42 6.53 3.04
C ARG A 137 9.99 5.99 3.00
N MET A 138 9.49 5.74 1.80
CA MET A 138 8.12 5.28 1.60
C MET A 138 7.88 3.89 2.20
N ALA A 139 8.82 2.97 2.03
CA ALA A 139 8.74 1.67 2.66
C ALA A 139 8.76 1.76 4.19
N ALA A 140 9.59 2.65 4.75
CA ALA A 140 9.64 2.90 6.19
C ALA A 140 8.29 3.44 6.70
N GLN A 141 7.72 4.45 6.02
CA GLN A 141 6.39 4.99 6.35
C GLN A 141 5.30 3.92 6.29
N ALA A 142 5.22 3.17 5.19
CA ALA A 142 4.18 2.15 5.00
C ALA A 142 4.25 1.02 6.03
N LEU A 143 5.42 0.78 6.62
CA LEU A 143 5.65 -0.24 7.63
C LEU A 143 5.76 0.34 9.06
N ASN A 144 5.46 1.64 9.23
CA ASN A 144 5.56 2.34 10.52
C ASN A 144 6.94 2.18 11.20
N LEU A 145 8.01 2.48 10.43
CA LEU A 145 9.40 2.42 10.88
C LEU A 145 10.05 3.80 10.74
N ALA A 146 10.97 4.12 11.64
CA ALA A 146 11.82 5.32 11.51
C ALA A 146 12.71 5.23 10.26
N GLN A 147 13.23 4.06 9.97
CA GLN A 147 14.06 3.78 8.79
C GLN A 147 13.98 2.30 8.39
N ILE A 148 14.31 2.00 7.15
CA ILE A 148 14.38 0.63 6.65
C ILE A 148 15.74 0.35 6.02
N LYS A 149 16.30 -0.81 6.30
CA LYS A 149 17.50 -1.33 5.63
C LYS A 149 17.14 -1.92 4.27
N SER A 150 18.10 -2.00 3.35
CA SER A 150 17.90 -2.61 2.03
C SER A 150 19.05 -3.61 1.78
N PRO A 151 18.75 -4.86 1.39
CA PRO A 151 17.42 -5.40 1.14
C PRO A 151 16.59 -5.63 2.41
N TYR A 152 15.27 -5.71 2.24
CA TYR A 152 14.35 -6.17 3.28
C TYR A 152 13.37 -7.18 2.67
N TYR A 153 12.70 -7.94 3.52
CA TYR A 153 11.76 -8.97 3.08
C TYR A 153 10.38 -8.68 3.65
N THR A 154 9.37 -8.78 2.80
CA THR A 154 7.97 -8.64 3.21
C THR A 154 7.21 -9.93 2.96
N LEU A 155 6.32 -10.26 3.90
CA LEU A 155 5.30 -11.27 3.72
C LEU A 155 4.04 -10.59 3.20
N GLN A 156 3.55 -11.01 2.04
CA GLN A 156 2.25 -10.58 1.54
C GLN A 156 1.26 -11.73 1.61
N VAL A 157 0.06 -11.44 2.11
CA VAL A 157 -1.06 -12.39 2.17
C VAL A 157 -2.21 -11.84 1.34
N LYS A 158 -2.62 -12.57 0.31
CA LYS A 158 -3.82 -12.27 -0.49
C LYS A 158 -4.99 -13.10 -0.01
N PHE A 159 -6.12 -12.46 0.20
CA PHE A 159 -7.32 -13.12 0.71
C PHE A 159 -8.59 -12.46 0.18
N THR A 160 -9.69 -13.17 0.32
CA THR A 160 -11.03 -12.66 0.03
C THR A 160 -11.89 -12.84 1.27
N ILE A 161 -12.61 -11.79 1.65
CA ILE A 161 -13.61 -11.82 2.71
C ILE A 161 -14.98 -11.92 2.03
N TYR A 162 -15.75 -12.92 2.38
CA TYR A 162 -17.14 -13.09 1.95
C TYR A 162 -18.06 -12.74 3.11
N ASN A 163 -19.02 -11.86 2.87
CA ASN A 163 -20.08 -11.52 3.80
C ASN A 163 -21.36 -12.24 3.37
N HIS A 164 -21.82 -13.18 4.16
CA HIS A 164 -23.04 -13.94 3.91
C HIS A 164 -24.26 -13.32 4.61
N GLY A 165 -24.07 -12.19 5.29
CA GLY A 165 -25.13 -11.48 5.99
C GLY A 165 -25.85 -10.47 5.11
N LYS A 166 -26.99 -9.99 5.61
CA LYS A 166 -27.91 -9.08 4.91
C LYS A 166 -27.53 -7.60 5.08
N GLN A 167 -26.49 -7.27 5.86
CA GLN A 167 -26.00 -5.89 6.05
C GLN A 167 -24.53 -5.76 5.65
N ALA A 168 -24.14 -4.58 5.24
CA ALA A 168 -22.76 -4.26 4.96
C ALA A 168 -21.93 -4.17 6.25
N LEU A 169 -20.68 -4.62 6.23
CA LEU A 169 -19.80 -4.65 7.38
C LEU A 169 -18.48 -3.93 7.13
N ALA A 170 -18.08 -3.06 8.04
CA ALA A 170 -16.73 -2.51 8.06
C ALA A 170 -15.74 -3.54 8.64
N THR A 171 -14.53 -3.61 8.09
CA THR A 171 -13.49 -4.53 8.55
C THR A 171 -12.15 -3.83 8.68
N ASP A 172 -11.34 -4.29 9.64
CA ASP A 172 -9.92 -3.92 9.77
C ASP A 172 -8.98 -4.98 9.17
N GLY A 173 -9.54 -5.99 8.49
CA GLY A 173 -8.80 -7.02 7.79
C GLY A 173 -8.02 -7.96 8.70
N ILE A 174 -6.70 -8.01 8.55
CA ILE A 174 -5.83 -8.85 9.37
C ILE A 174 -5.48 -8.13 10.67
N GLN A 175 -5.91 -8.69 11.80
CA GLN A 175 -5.56 -8.20 13.14
C GLN A 175 -4.09 -8.41 13.44
N ALA A 176 -3.56 -9.61 13.13
CA ALA A 176 -2.17 -9.95 13.39
C ALA A 176 -1.65 -11.09 12.50
N ILE A 177 -0.35 -11.04 12.22
CA ILE A 177 0.41 -12.14 11.60
C ILE A 177 1.53 -12.52 12.55
N ARG A 178 1.62 -13.79 12.93
CA ARG A 178 2.72 -14.33 13.71
C ARG A 178 3.65 -15.10 12.78
N LEU A 179 4.88 -14.61 12.67
CA LEU A 179 5.93 -15.21 11.83
C LEU A 179 6.60 -16.39 12.55
N ASP A 180 6.86 -16.22 13.84
CA ASP A 180 7.39 -17.22 14.78
C ASP A 180 6.91 -16.91 16.21
N SER A 181 7.51 -17.51 17.23
CA SER A 181 7.14 -17.32 18.64
C SER A 181 7.42 -15.91 19.17
N LYS A 182 8.36 -15.18 18.55
CA LYS A 182 8.85 -13.87 19.02
C LYS A 182 8.40 -12.71 18.13
N HIS A 183 8.06 -12.98 16.85
CA HIS A 183 7.76 -11.94 15.86
C HIS A 183 6.28 -11.97 15.47
N GLN A 184 5.56 -10.93 15.91
CA GLN A 184 4.16 -10.70 15.56
C GLN A 184 3.99 -9.31 14.94
N LEU A 185 3.31 -9.25 13.80
CA LEU A 185 2.99 -8.04 13.05
C LEU A 185 1.52 -7.68 13.30
N ASN A 186 1.22 -6.39 13.40
CA ASN A 186 -0.13 -5.83 13.46
C ASN A 186 -0.13 -4.40 12.92
N ALA A 187 -1.26 -3.72 12.86
CA ALA A 187 -1.38 -2.36 12.33
C ALA A 187 -0.45 -1.34 13.01
N ALA A 188 -0.18 -1.49 14.32
CA ALA A 188 0.76 -0.65 15.05
C ALA A 188 2.22 -1.09 14.86
N ASN A 189 2.47 -2.29 14.35
CA ASN A 189 3.78 -2.89 14.23
C ASN A 189 3.96 -3.60 12.89
N GLN A 190 4.45 -2.85 11.89
CA GLN A 190 5.00 -3.33 10.62
C GLN A 190 4.03 -4.12 9.72
N LEU A 191 2.71 -3.98 9.88
CA LEU A 191 1.69 -4.55 9.02
C LEU A 191 0.89 -3.42 8.34
N SER A 192 0.79 -3.47 7.02
CA SER A 192 -0.07 -2.64 6.20
C SER A 192 -1.14 -3.52 5.55
N ASP A 193 -2.42 -3.20 5.74
CA ASP A 193 -3.55 -3.97 5.23
C ASP A 193 -4.44 -3.10 4.35
N ALA A 194 -4.60 -3.50 3.09
CA ALA A 194 -5.42 -2.78 2.12
C ALA A 194 -6.93 -2.88 2.40
N SER A 195 -7.36 -3.76 3.29
CA SER A 195 -8.76 -3.89 3.71
C SER A 195 -9.12 -3.10 4.96
N ALA A 196 -8.14 -2.54 5.67
CA ALA A 196 -8.41 -1.77 6.88
C ALA A 196 -9.34 -0.58 6.57
N GLY A 197 -10.43 -0.46 7.33
CA GLY A 197 -11.47 0.56 7.14
C GLY A 197 -12.33 0.39 5.89
N LYS A 198 -12.27 -0.75 5.20
CA LYS A 198 -13.12 -1.03 4.03
C LYS A 198 -14.44 -1.67 4.45
N THR A 199 -15.45 -1.45 3.60
CA THR A 199 -16.78 -2.05 3.76
C THR A 199 -16.93 -3.26 2.85
N ILE A 200 -17.45 -4.35 3.40
CA ILE A 200 -17.82 -5.56 2.67
C ILE A 200 -19.34 -5.50 2.46
N PRO A 201 -19.82 -5.43 1.21
CA PRO A 201 -21.27 -5.35 0.95
C PRO A 201 -22.05 -6.52 1.54
N ALA A 202 -23.34 -6.32 1.80
CA ALA A 202 -24.26 -7.40 2.14
C ALA A 202 -24.25 -8.46 1.04
N ASN A 203 -24.24 -9.73 1.40
CA ASN A 203 -24.13 -10.86 0.46
C ASN A 203 -23.00 -10.72 -0.57
N GLY A 204 -21.94 -9.96 -0.22
CA GLY A 204 -20.87 -9.56 -1.11
C GLY A 204 -19.50 -10.10 -0.70
N LYS A 205 -18.48 -9.60 -1.39
CA LYS A 205 -17.09 -9.98 -1.12
C LYS A 205 -16.14 -8.81 -1.30
N LEU A 206 -14.99 -8.89 -0.60
CA LEU A 206 -13.87 -7.98 -0.73
C LEU A 206 -12.59 -8.81 -0.97
N ALA A 207 -12.04 -8.72 -2.19
CA ALA A 207 -10.72 -9.30 -2.49
C ALA A 207 -9.63 -8.26 -2.18
N THR A 208 -8.64 -8.65 -1.39
CA THR A 208 -7.67 -7.73 -0.82
C THR A 208 -6.35 -8.43 -0.48
N PHE A 209 -5.42 -7.68 0.11
CA PHE A 209 -4.16 -8.20 0.60
C PHE A 209 -3.62 -7.37 1.76
N ALA A 210 -2.75 -7.98 2.55
CA ALA A 210 -1.94 -7.31 3.56
C ALA A 210 -0.46 -7.62 3.33
N THR A 211 0.40 -6.68 3.71
CA THR A 211 1.85 -6.80 3.57
C THR A 211 2.52 -6.42 4.89
N GLY A 212 3.41 -7.26 5.40
CA GLY A 212 4.13 -7.01 6.64
C GLY A 212 5.63 -7.26 6.50
N LEU A 213 6.44 -6.61 7.34
CA LEU A 213 7.88 -6.79 7.36
C LEU A 213 8.23 -8.17 7.94
N ALA A 214 8.81 -9.04 7.11
CA ALA A 214 9.24 -10.35 7.54
C ALA A 214 10.67 -10.37 8.08
N SER A 215 11.56 -9.53 7.54
CA SER A 215 12.96 -9.42 7.99
C SER A 215 13.65 -8.23 7.31
N GLN A 216 14.71 -7.74 7.91
CA GLN A 216 15.66 -6.81 7.30
C GLN A 216 17.01 -7.50 7.09
N ASN A 217 17.65 -7.23 5.94
CA ASN A 217 18.95 -7.75 5.47
C ASN A 217 18.96 -9.26 5.16
N THR A 218 18.41 -10.10 6.01
CA THR A 218 18.53 -11.56 5.91
C THR A 218 17.25 -12.18 5.38
N LYS A 219 17.35 -13.13 4.45
CA LYS A 219 16.21 -13.91 3.96
C LYS A 219 15.65 -14.77 5.11
N PRO A 220 14.39 -14.57 5.53
CA PRO A 220 13.83 -15.37 6.62
C PRO A 220 13.50 -16.79 6.15
N THR A 221 13.70 -17.76 7.03
CA THR A 221 13.33 -19.16 6.79
C THR A 221 11.95 -19.43 7.36
N LEU A 222 10.91 -19.01 6.60
CA LEU A 222 9.53 -19.20 6.99
C LEU A 222 9.00 -20.50 6.41
N LYS A 223 8.61 -21.46 7.27
CA LYS A 223 7.91 -22.70 6.89
C LYS A 223 6.40 -22.54 7.08
N THR A 224 6.00 -21.88 8.15
CA THR A 224 4.59 -21.62 8.49
C THR A 224 4.46 -20.21 9.07
N VAL A 225 3.27 -19.64 8.91
CA VAL A 225 2.84 -18.42 9.60
C VAL A 225 1.46 -18.61 10.19
N LYS A 226 1.09 -17.84 11.21
CA LYS A 226 -0.26 -17.84 11.75
C LYS A 226 -0.89 -16.47 11.51
N ILE A 227 -2.14 -16.46 11.07
CA ILE A 227 -2.90 -15.23 10.78
C ILE A 227 -4.14 -15.21 11.65
N LYS A 228 -4.50 -14.03 12.15
CA LYS A 228 -5.75 -13.77 12.85
C LYS A 228 -6.43 -12.59 12.17
N PHE A 229 -7.67 -12.76 11.74
CA PHE A 229 -8.47 -11.68 11.17
C PHE A 229 -9.17 -10.92 12.29
N ALA A 230 -9.33 -9.62 12.09
CA ALA A 230 -10.04 -8.72 12.98
C ALA A 230 -11.55 -9.03 12.98
N GLY A 231 -12.25 -8.50 13.95
CA GLY A 231 -13.71 -8.46 13.95
C GLY A 231 -14.24 -7.56 12.83
N ALA A 232 -15.57 -7.54 12.70
CA ALA A 232 -16.24 -6.62 11.79
C ALA A 232 -17.37 -5.87 12.49
N PHE A 233 -17.71 -4.71 11.95
CA PHE A 233 -18.55 -3.71 12.59
C PHE A 233 -19.72 -3.33 11.68
N ALA A 234 -20.89 -3.16 12.28
CA ALA A 234 -22.01 -2.46 11.69
C ALA A 234 -22.35 -1.29 12.62
N ASP A 235 -22.55 -0.09 12.06
CA ASP A 235 -22.88 1.13 12.81
C ASP A 235 -21.96 1.36 14.03
N LYS A 236 -20.64 1.18 13.84
CA LYS A 236 -19.59 1.27 14.87
C LYS A 236 -19.67 0.21 15.98
N LYS A 237 -20.67 -0.70 15.96
CA LYS A 237 -20.78 -1.80 16.90
C LYS A 237 -20.12 -3.05 16.31
N GLN A 238 -19.29 -3.73 17.09
CA GLN A 238 -18.73 -5.02 16.67
C GLN A 238 -19.84 -6.08 16.64
N VAL A 239 -20.07 -6.65 15.46
CA VAL A 239 -21.08 -7.69 15.21
C VAL A 239 -20.45 -9.02 14.80
N VAL A 240 -19.19 -9.03 14.46
CA VAL A 240 -18.40 -10.24 14.18
C VAL A 240 -17.13 -10.21 15.03
N THR A 241 -16.89 -11.26 15.79
CA THR A 241 -15.68 -11.40 16.61
C THR A 241 -14.44 -11.71 15.77
N PRO A 242 -13.21 -11.41 16.25
CA PRO A 242 -11.98 -11.84 15.59
C PRO A 242 -11.93 -13.37 15.42
N THR A 243 -11.27 -13.83 14.36
CA THR A 243 -11.12 -15.27 14.10
C THR A 243 -10.17 -15.93 15.12
N ARG A 244 -10.21 -17.23 15.21
CA ARG A 244 -9.09 -18.02 15.76
C ARG A 244 -7.86 -17.88 14.85
N TRP A 245 -6.68 -18.26 15.36
CA TRP A 245 -5.46 -18.31 14.58
C TRP A 245 -5.55 -19.37 13.47
N LEU A 246 -5.28 -18.93 12.25
CA LEU A 246 -5.19 -19.77 11.06
C LEU A 246 -3.72 -20.03 10.74
N LYS A 247 -3.31 -21.30 10.77
CA LYS A 247 -1.94 -21.72 10.39
C LYS A 247 -1.87 -21.90 8.87
N LEU A 248 -0.89 -21.28 8.24
CA LEU A 248 -0.61 -21.37 6.80
C LEU A 248 0.81 -21.91 6.59
N THR A 249 0.96 -22.80 5.61
CA THR A 249 2.27 -23.29 5.14
C THR A 249 2.73 -22.46 3.94
N LEU A 250 4.02 -22.11 3.92
CA LEU A 250 4.69 -21.39 2.83
C LEU A 250 5.46 -22.34 1.95
#